data_c40911785e595b1e4897136d251794c0
#
_entry.id   c40911785e595b1e4897136d251794c0
#
_cell.length_a   1.000
_cell.length_b   1.000
_cell.length_c   1.000
_cell.angle_alpha   90.00
_cell.angle_beta   90.00
_cell.angle_gamma   90.00
#
_symmetry.space_group_name_H-M   'P 1'
#
loop_
_entity.id
_entity.type
_entity.pdbx_description
1 polymer ?
#
loop_
_entity_poly.entity_id
_entity_poly.type
_entity_poly.pdbx_seq_one_letter_code
_entity_poly.pdbx_strand_id
1 'polypeptide(L)'
;MLNGLGEYQKILVVGAKSDLALAILNQLPIAQDAEVILLGRKLDSFVFPDFLKDFNVRRIEAEFTNVEKAIDISTGVFNDSDIDLAIVAYASLGSEEHQLDSDIFAEVLFNNFYSQAQILNQLNSSMCKQRHGQILLLSSVAGIRPRRRNFVYGVSKFGVDFIAQGLQKVNVGKNVFITILRPGFVHTKMTTNMPPAPFATERNVVAKIASRALLKKKRIVYAPRILKFVMLVLRLLPERIFRFVDK
;
A
#
# COMPACT_ATOMS: atom_id res chain seq x y z
N MET A 1 -13.01 -11.58 -8.21
CA MET A 1 -13.59 -10.64 -9.23
C MET A 1 -14.80 -9.98 -8.59
N LEU A 2 -15.14 -8.73 -8.96
CA LEU A 2 -16.39 -8.16 -8.43
C LEU A 2 -17.58 -9.06 -8.79
N ASN A 3 -18.51 -9.20 -7.84
CA ASN A 3 -19.75 -9.96 -8.06
C ASN A 3 -20.66 -9.25 -9.10
N GLY A 4 -21.83 -9.82 -9.38
CA GLY A 4 -22.79 -9.24 -10.34
C GLY A 4 -23.31 -7.85 -9.97
N LEU A 5 -23.16 -7.43 -8.71
CA LEU A 5 -23.50 -6.10 -8.17
C LEU A 5 -22.31 -5.13 -8.19
N GLY A 6 -21.13 -5.58 -8.61
CA GLY A 6 -19.92 -4.75 -8.62
C GLY A 6 -19.23 -4.65 -7.25
N GLU A 7 -19.41 -5.63 -6.38
CA GLU A 7 -18.88 -5.65 -5.01
C GLU A 7 -17.79 -6.70 -4.84
N TYR A 8 -16.86 -6.44 -3.90
CA TYR A 8 -15.84 -7.39 -3.49
C TYR A 8 -16.41 -8.39 -2.48
N GLN A 9 -16.12 -9.67 -2.66
CA GLN A 9 -16.57 -10.75 -1.78
C GLN A 9 -15.46 -11.25 -0.83
N LYS A 10 -14.20 -11.19 -1.26
CA LYS A 10 -13.06 -11.58 -0.42
C LYS A 10 -11.89 -10.62 -0.56
N ILE A 11 -11.49 -10.02 0.55
CA ILE A 11 -10.45 -8.99 0.60
C ILE A 11 -9.36 -9.40 1.60
N LEU A 12 -8.10 -9.33 1.16
CA LEU A 12 -6.93 -9.51 2.01
C LEU A 12 -6.27 -8.14 2.27
N VAL A 13 -6.06 -7.80 3.53
CA VAL A 13 -5.33 -6.59 3.94
C VAL A 13 -4.02 -6.99 4.61
N VAL A 14 -2.90 -6.79 3.92
CA VAL A 14 -1.55 -7.00 4.44
C VAL A 14 -1.05 -5.70 5.06
N GLY A 15 -0.92 -5.68 6.38
CA GLY A 15 -0.72 -4.45 7.15
C GLY A 15 -2.02 -3.92 7.75
N ALA A 16 -2.78 -4.78 8.42
CA ALA A 16 -4.13 -4.55 8.93
C ALA A 16 -4.29 -3.34 9.87
N LYS A 17 -3.21 -2.84 10.50
CA LYS A 17 -3.23 -1.64 11.38
C LYS A 17 -3.05 -0.33 10.63
N SER A 18 -2.92 -0.36 9.30
CA SER A 18 -2.76 0.86 8.50
C SER A 18 -4.04 1.68 8.50
N ASP A 19 -4.00 2.88 9.10
CA ASP A 19 -5.13 3.82 9.10
C ASP A 19 -5.64 4.10 7.69
N LEU A 20 -4.72 4.17 6.72
CA LEU A 20 -5.08 4.44 5.34
C LEU A 20 -5.73 3.23 4.67
N ALA A 21 -5.22 2.00 4.93
CA ALA A 21 -5.84 0.78 4.41
C ALA A 21 -7.26 0.59 4.96
N LEU A 22 -7.46 0.81 6.25
CA LEU A 22 -8.77 0.74 6.89
C LEU A 22 -9.73 1.81 6.34
N ALA A 23 -9.25 3.03 6.14
CA ALA A 23 -10.06 4.08 5.51
C ALA A 23 -10.44 3.74 4.05
N ILE A 24 -9.52 3.11 3.30
CA ILE A 24 -9.79 2.64 1.93
C ILE A 24 -10.84 1.54 1.97
N LEU A 25 -10.66 0.54 2.83
CA LEU A 25 -11.60 -0.57 2.99
C LEU A 25 -13.03 -0.06 3.24
N ASN A 26 -13.20 0.93 4.13
CA ASN A 26 -14.48 1.58 4.43
C ASN A 26 -15.12 2.35 3.25
N GLN A 27 -14.40 2.55 2.15
CA GLN A 27 -14.89 3.25 0.94
C GLN A 27 -15.09 2.31 -0.25
N LEU A 28 -14.84 1.01 -0.08
CA LEU A 28 -15.02 0.01 -1.13
C LEU A 28 -16.47 -0.49 -1.16
N PRO A 29 -16.99 -0.86 -2.32
CA PRO A 29 -18.21 -1.65 -2.41
C PRO A 29 -17.89 -3.09 -2.00
N ILE A 30 -18.28 -3.45 -0.79
CA ILE A 30 -18.05 -4.78 -0.20
C ILE A 30 -19.40 -5.45 -0.01
N ALA A 31 -19.52 -6.70 -0.44
CA ALA A 31 -20.74 -7.47 -0.26
C ALA A 31 -21.01 -7.72 1.23
N GLN A 32 -22.27 -7.80 1.61
CA GLN A 32 -22.68 -7.93 3.01
C GLN A 32 -22.16 -9.23 3.67
N ASP A 33 -22.00 -10.30 2.88
CA ASP A 33 -21.48 -11.60 3.29
C ASP A 33 -19.98 -11.77 3.04
N ALA A 34 -19.27 -10.68 2.71
CA ALA A 34 -17.87 -10.72 2.35
C ALA A 34 -16.97 -11.17 3.51
N GLU A 35 -15.91 -11.89 3.15
CA GLU A 35 -14.80 -12.19 4.06
C GLU A 35 -13.71 -11.13 3.95
N VAL A 36 -13.35 -10.50 5.08
CA VAL A 36 -12.24 -9.56 5.21
C VAL A 36 -11.12 -10.18 6.03
N ILE A 37 -10.02 -10.53 5.38
CA ILE A 37 -8.85 -11.14 6.02
C ILE A 37 -7.86 -10.04 6.38
N LEU A 38 -7.58 -9.89 7.66
CA LEU A 38 -6.69 -8.89 8.22
C LEU A 38 -5.37 -9.55 8.66
N LEU A 39 -4.28 -9.27 7.93
CA LEU A 39 -2.95 -9.81 8.19
C LEU A 39 -2.05 -8.73 8.79
N GLY A 40 -1.46 -8.99 9.96
CA GLY A 40 -0.58 -8.03 10.63
C GLY A 40 -0.07 -8.48 11.98
N ARG A 41 0.61 -7.59 12.69
CA ARG A 41 1.24 -7.85 13.99
C ARG A 41 0.35 -7.43 15.15
N LYS A 42 0.28 -8.23 16.22
CA LYS A 42 -0.40 -7.89 17.49
C LYS A 42 -1.85 -7.40 17.23
N LEU A 43 -2.62 -8.18 16.51
CA LEU A 43 -3.98 -7.84 16.12
C LEU A 43 -4.98 -7.97 17.27
N ASP A 44 -4.72 -8.84 18.24
CA ASP A 44 -5.60 -9.07 19.40
C ASP A 44 -5.72 -7.83 20.29
N SER A 45 -4.65 -7.04 20.41
CA SER A 45 -4.61 -5.81 21.19
C SER A 45 -5.07 -4.57 20.40
N PHE A 46 -5.41 -4.72 19.11
CA PHE A 46 -5.79 -3.60 18.26
C PHE A 46 -7.31 -3.44 18.16
N VAL A 47 -7.80 -2.24 18.49
CA VAL A 47 -9.21 -1.90 18.33
C VAL A 47 -9.47 -1.50 16.89
N PHE A 48 -10.19 -2.37 16.19
CA PHE A 48 -10.60 -2.13 14.81
C PHE A 48 -11.83 -1.22 14.74
N PRO A 49 -11.98 -0.44 13.64
CA PRO A 49 -13.16 0.39 13.42
C PRO A 49 -14.45 -0.42 13.36
N ASP A 50 -15.55 0.17 13.87
CA ASP A 50 -16.84 -0.50 14.00
C ASP A 50 -17.43 -1.00 12.69
N PHE A 51 -17.18 -0.35 11.56
CA PHE A 51 -17.68 -0.79 10.26
C PHE A 51 -17.25 -2.23 9.88
N LEU A 52 -16.17 -2.73 10.47
CA LEU A 52 -15.72 -4.12 10.23
C LEU A 52 -16.61 -5.17 10.91
N LYS A 53 -17.46 -4.78 11.85
CA LYS A 53 -18.41 -5.67 12.50
C LYS A 53 -19.51 -6.17 11.54
N ASP A 54 -19.71 -5.45 10.43
CA ASP A 54 -20.71 -5.78 9.41
C ASP A 54 -20.24 -6.91 8.45
N PHE A 55 -18.97 -7.36 8.58
CA PHE A 55 -18.36 -8.35 7.70
C PHE A 55 -17.86 -9.58 8.46
N ASN A 56 -17.66 -10.69 7.74
CA ASN A 56 -16.94 -11.85 8.27
C ASN A 56 -15.43 -11.53 8.33
N VAL A 57 -14.94 -11.16 9.53
CA VAL A 57 -13.54 -10.73 9.71
C VAL A 57 -12.68 -11.85 10.25
N ARG A 58 -11.70 -12.30 9.46
CA ARG A 58 -10.65 -13.24 9.85
C ARG A 58 -9.36 -12.49 10.16
N ARG A 59 -8.81 -12.65 11.36
CA ARG A 59 -7.55 -12.05 11.79
C ARG A 59 -6.46 -13.10 11.77
N ILE A 60 -5.29 -12.74 11.19
CA ILE A 60 -4.15 -13.64 11.10
C ILE A 60 -2.89 -12.87 11.53
N GLU A 61 -2.25 -13.35 12.58
CA GLU A 61 -0.98 -12.79 13.06
C GLU A 61 0.16 -13.14 12.10
N ALA A 62 0.92 -12.10 11.68
CA ALA A 62 2.11 -12.30 10.86
C ALA A 62 3.17 -11.22 11.15
N GLU A 63 4.41 -11.67 11.29
CA GLU A 63 5.59 -10.81 11.36
C GLU A 63 6.22 -10.68 9.98
N PHE A 64 6.30 -9.45 9.47
CA PHE A 64 6.84 -9.18 8.12
C PHE A 64 8.38 -9.20 8.06
N THR A 65 9.04 -9.29 9.21
CA THR A 65 10.49 -9.53 9.33
C THR A 65 10.86 -10.98 9.02
N ASN A 66 9.95 -11.92 9.20
CA ASN A 66 10.07 -13.28 8.68
C ASN A 66 9.30 -13.38 7.36
N VAL A 67 10.01 -13.08 6.26
CA VAL A 67 9.40 -12.95 4.94
C VAL A 67 8.83 -14.28 4.43
N GLU A 68 9.52 -15.39 4.64
CA GLU A 68 9.06 -16.71 4.20
C GLU A 68 7.74 -17.07 4.87
N LYS A 69 7.68 -16.95 6.20
CA LYS A 69 6.44 -17.20 6.95
C LYS A 69 5.31 -16.23 6.55
N ALA A 70 5.62 -14.95 6.32
CA ALA A 70 4.63 -13.97 5.88
C ALA A 70 4.10 -14.28 4.48
N ILE A 71 4.96 -14.81 3.58
CA ILE A 71 4.56 -15.30 2.26
C ILE A 71 3.63 -16.51 2.42
N ASP A 72 4.04 -17.53 3.18
CA ASP A 72 3.25 -18.74 3.36
C ASP A 72 1.86 -18.42 3.90
N ILE A 73 1.77 -17.56 4.90
CA ILE A 73 0.49 -17.10 5.45
C ILE A 73 -0.31 -16.31 4.40
N SER A 74 0.31 -15.34 3.72
CA SER A 74 -0.41 -14.48 2.76
C SER A 74 -0.86 -15.22 1.50
N THR A 75 -0.19 -16.30 1.13
CA THR A 75 -0.58 -17.17 0.00
C THR A 75 -1.46 -18.32 0.43
N GLY A 76 -1.32 -18.80 1.66
CA GLY A 76 -2.16 -19.85 2.23
C GLY A 76 -3.66 -19.49 2.21
N VAL A 77 -4.00 -18.20 2.32
CA VAL A 77 -5.39 -17.73 2.26
C VAL A 77 -6.06 -17.99 0.90
N PHE A 78 -5.28 -18.21 -0.17
CA PHE A 78 -5.81 -18.57 -1.50
C PHE A 78 -6.19 -20.06 -1.60
N ASN A 79 -5.76 -20.90 -0.65
CA ASN A 79 -6.11 -22.32 -0.65
C ASN A 79 -7.60 -22.53 -0.33
N ASP A 80 -8.19 -21.62 0.44
CA ASP A 80 -9.58 -21.73 0.88
C ASP A 80 -10.56 -21.22 -0.20
N SER A 81 -10.20 -20.17 -0.91
CA SER A 81 -10.99 -19.59 -2.01
C SER A 81 -10.24 -18.43 -2.68
N ASP A 82 -10.74 -17.99 -3.83
CA ASP A 82 -10.21 -16.88 -4.60
C ASP A 82 -10.26 -15.55 -3.82
N ILE A 83 -9.23 -14.71 -3.95
CA ILE A 83 -9.15 -13.37 -3.38
C ILE A 83 -9.44 -12.33 -4.46
N ASP A 84 -10.44 -11.47 -4.25
CA ASP A 84 -10.80 -10.42 -5.22
C ASP A 84 -9.84 -9.24 -5.17
N LEU A 85 -9.46 -8.82 -3.96
CA LEU A 85 -8.58 -7.68 -3.72
C LEU A 85 -7.58 -7.98 -2.62
N ALA A 86 -6.29 -7.70 -2.87
CA ALA A 86 -5.26 -7.64 -1.85
C ALA A 86 -4.78 -6.18 -1.68
N ILE A 87 -4.74 -5.67 -0.45
CA ILE A 87 -4.22 -4.34 -0.10
C ILE A 87 -2.90 -4.53 0.63
N VAL A 88 -1.78 -4.04 0.06
CA VAL A 88 -0.45 -4.09 0.68
C VAL A 88 -0.14 -2.70 1.26
N ALA A 89 -0.14 -2.60 2.60
CA ALA A 89 -0.25 -1.32 3.30
C ALA A 89 0.63 -1.17 4.56
N TYR A 90 1.64 -1.98 4.73
CA TYR A 90 2.57 -1.82 5.87
C TYR A 90 3.83 -1.06 5.45
N ALA A 91 4.38 -0.26 6.37
CA ALA A 91 5.66 0.42 6.21
C ALA A 91 6.16 0.98 7.55
N SER A 92 7.46 1.24 7.62
CA SER A 92 8.11 2.05 8.64
C SER A 92 8.68 3.31 7.98
N LEU A 93 8.56 4.47 8.62
CA LEU A 93 9.20 5.71 8.14
C LEU A 93 10.70 5.71 8.46
N GLY A 94 11.11 4.94 9.48
CA GLY A 94 12.41 5.10 10.09
C GLY A 94 12.49 6.38 10.92
N SER A 95 13.69 6.89 11.11
CA SER A 95 13.97 8.15 11.80
C SER A 95 14.60 9.15 10.85
N GLU A 96 14.11 10.41 10.83
CA GLU A 96 14.74 11.48 10.04
C GLU A 96 16.17 11.76 10.50
N GLU A 97 16.40 11.75 11.82
CA GLU A 97 17.69 12.09 12.42
C GLU A 97 18.70 10.97 12.30
N HIS A 98 18.24 9.72 12.30
CA HIS A 98 19.08 8.51 12.33
C HIS A 98 18.97 7.66 11.07
N GLN A 99 18.55 8.22 9.94
CA GLN A 99 18.39 7.44 8.70
C GLN A 99 19.72 6.89 8.12
N LEU A 100 20.86 7.37 8.61
CA LEU A 100 22.19 6.81 8.28
C LEU A 100 22.68 5.77 9.31
N ASP A 101 21.93 5.58 10.40
CA ASP A 101 22.18 4.46 11.32
C ASP A 101 21.97 3.15 10.56
N SER A 102 22.95 2.25 10.66
CA SER A 102 23.01 1.01 9.89
C SER A 102 21.79 0.11 10.11
N ASP A 103 21.31 0.03 11.36
CA ASP A 103 20.21 -0.87 11.72
C ASP A 103 18.89 -0.29 11.26
N ILE A 104 18.67 1.01 11.44
CA ILE A 104 17.47 1.71 10.97
C ILE A 104 17.40 1.69 9.43
N PHE A 105 18.54 1.93 8.77
CA PHE A 105 18.66 1.86 7.32
C PHE A 105 18.26 0.48 6.80
N ALA A 106 18.86 -0.57 7.37
CA ALA A 106 18.58 -1.95 6.99
C ALA A 106 17.11 -2.34 7.26
N GLU A 107 16.57 -1.98 8.44
CA GLU A 107 15.18 -2.25 8.81
C GLU A 107 14.19 -1.62 7.82
N VAL A 108 14.37 -0.33 7.49
CA VAL A 108 13.47 0.38 6.57
C VAL A 108 13.52 -0.23 5.18
N LEU A 109 14.70 -0.55 4.65
CA LEU A 109 14.82 -1.18 3.33
C LEU A 109 14.26 -2.60 3.34
N PHE A 110 14.53 -3.37 4.38
CA PHE A 110 14.02 -4.72 4.50
C PHE A 110 12.48 -4.72 4.55
N ASN A 111 11.87 -3.98 5.48
CA ASN A 111 10.44 -3.98 5.69
C ASN A 111 9.66 -3.36 4.52
N ASN A 112 10.09 -2.18 4.04
CA ASN A 112 9.32 -1.41 3.08
C ASN A 112 9.59 -1.79 1.62
N PHE A 113 10.73 -2.41 1.33
CA PHE A 113 11.08 -2.81 -0.02
C PHE A 113 11.15 -4.34 -0.16
N TYR A 114 12.14 -5.00 0.46
CA TYR A 114 12.37 -6.43 0.22
C TYR A 114 11.15 -7.27 0.59
N SER A 115 10.66 -7.14 1.81
CA SER A 115 9.50 -7.89 2.30
C SER A 115 8.24 -7.60 1.47
N GLN A 116 7.96 -6.31 1.19
CA GLN A 116 6.79 -5.95 0.36
C GLN A 116 6.91 -6.46 -1.08
N ALA A 117 8.10 -6.40 -1.68
CA ALA A 117 8.33 -6.89 -3.04
C ALA A 117 8.08 -8.39 -3.15
N GLN A 118 8.55 -9.17 -2.17
CA GLN A 118 8.34 -10.61 -2.12
C GLN A 118 6.85 -10.96 -1.96
N ILE A 119 6.17 -10.34 -1.00
CA ILE A 119 4.73 -10.55 -0.79
C ILE A 119 3.93 -10.14 -2.03
N LEU A 120 4.24 -8.98 -2.62
CA LEU A 120 3.59 -8.49 -3.83
C LEU A 120 3.74 -9.47 -5.01
N ASN A 121 4.95 -10.02 -5.19
CA ASN A 121 5.23 -11.00 -6.25
C ASN A 121 4.43 -12.28 -6.03
N GLN A 122 4.36 -12.78 -4.81
CA GLN A 122 3.61 -14.00 -4.48
C GLN A 122 2.10 -13.81 -4.61
N LEU A 123 1.55 -12.70 -4.10
CA LEU A 123 0.14 -12.34 -4.30
C LEU A 123 -0.21 -12.26 -5.78
N ASN A 124 0.66 -11.62 -6.57
CA ASN A 124 0.49 -11.56 -8.03
C ASN A 124 0.49 -12.94 -8.68
N SER A 125 1.41 -13.83 -8.27
CA SER A 125 1.49 -15.21 -8.76
C SER A 125 0.21 -15.99 -8.44
N SER A 126 -0.29 -15.90 -7.20
CA SER A 126 -1.54 -16.56 -6.77
C SER A 126 -2.75 -16.03 -7.56
N MET A 127 -2.86 -14.71 -7.74
CA MET A 127 -3.93 -14.11 -8.56
C MET A 127 -3.84 -14.49 -10.04
N CYS A 128 -2.63 -14.68 -10.56
CA CYS A 128 -2.47 -15.21 -11.93
C CYS A 128 -2.92 -16.67 -12.05
N LYS A 129 -2.69 -17.50 -11.02
CA LYS A 129 -3.17 -18.90 -10.99
C LYS A 129 -4.69 -18.97 -10.93
N GLN A 130 -5.34 -18.15 -10.09
CA GLN A 130 -6.80 -18.05 -10.06
C GLN A 130 -7.40 -17.29 -11.25
N ARG A 131 -6.56 -16.71 -12.14
CA ARG A 131 -6.93 -16.01 -13.40
C ARG A 131 -7.70 -14.70 -13.22
N HIS A 132 -7.74 -14.13 -12.04
CA HIS A 132 -8.33 -12.81 -11.77
C HIS A 132 -7.79 -12.21 -10.48
N GLY A 133 -8.05 -10.94 -10.23
CA GLY A 133 -7.78 -10.26 -8.98
C GLY A 133 -7.28 -8.85 -9.14
N GLN A 134 -7.29 -8.13 -8.03
CA GLN A 134 -6.75 -6.78 -7.93
C GLN A 134 -5.78 -6.68 -6.75
N ILE A 135 -4.69 -5.95 -6.94
CA ILE A 135 -3.74 -5.61 -5.88
C ILE A 135 -3.68 -4.09 -5.78
N LEU A 136 -3.86 -3.56 -4.57
CA LEU A 136 -3.56 -2.17 -4.24
C LEU A 136 -2.26 -2.11 -3.46
N LEU A 137 -1.24 -1.47 -4.03
CA LEU A 137 0.00 -1.17 -3.34
C LEU A 137 -0.01 0.28 -2.81
N LEU A 138 0.19 0.47 -1.51
CA LEU A 138 0.43 1.77 -0.91
C LEU A 138 1.91 2.16 -1.05
N SER A 139 2.20 2.91 -2.11
CA SER A 139 3.50 3.55 -2.37
C SER A 139 3.57 4.94 -1.70
N SER A 140 4.31 5.87 -2.25
CA SER A 140 4.41 7.27 -1.80
C SER A 140 4.99 8.16 -2.90
N VAL A 141 4.67 9.46 -2.86
CA VAL A 141 5.38 10.46 -3.67
C VAL A 141 6.84 10.62 -3.26
N ALA A 142 7.22 10.19 -2.05
CA ALA A 142 8.62 10.18 -1.60
C ALA A 142 9.53 9.32 -2.50
N GLY A 143 8.99 8.28 -3.16
CA GLY A 143 9.71 7.45 -4.13
C GLY A 143 9.93 8.11 -5.50
N ILE A 144 9.48 9.34 -5.74
CA ILE A 144 9.62 9.98 -7.06
C ILE A 144 10.95 10.72 -7.22
N ARG A 145 11.40 11.38 -6.15
CA ARG A 145 12.67 12.10 -6.09
C ARG A 145 13.22 12.03 -4.66
N PRO A 146 14.52 11.73 -4.49
CA PRO A 146 15.13 11.67 -3.17
C PRO A 146 15.08 13.03 -2.48
N ARG A 147 14.77 13.03 -1.18
CA ARG A 147 14.74 14.20 -0.31
C ARG A 147 15.63 13.96 0.90
N ARG A 148 16.35 14.99 1.32
CA ARG A 148 17.31 14.91 2.42
C ARG A 148 16.72 14.26 3.69
N ARG A 149 15.48 14.59 4.03
CA ARG A 149 14.84 14.18 5.28
C ARG A 149 14.39 12.71 5.33
N ASN A 150 14.14 12.09 4.16
CA ASN A 150 13.52 10.75 4.12
C ASN A 150 13.95 9.93 2.89
N PHE A 151 15.22 10.05 2.45
CA PHE A 151 15.65 9.37 1.23
C PHE A 151 15.64 7.84 1.38
N VAL A 152 15.91 7.29 2.57
CA VAL A 152 15.88 5.85 2.81
C VAL A 152 14.46 5.30 2.63
N TYR A 153 13.48 5.98 3.24
CA TYR A 153 12.07 5.69 2.98
C TYR A 153 11.72 5.88 1.50
N GLY A 154 12.21 6.95 0.89
CA GLY A 154 12.02 7.25 -0.54
C GLY A 154 12.53 6.12 -1.43
N VAL A 155 13.76 5.65 -1.22
CA VAL A 155 14.35 4.51 -1.96
C VAL A 155 13.50 3.25 -1.79
N SER A 156 13.08 2.95 -0.56
CA SER A 156 12.25 1.76 -0.31
C SER A 156 10.93 1.81 -1.07
N LYS A 157 10.27 2.97 -1.10
CA LYS A 157 9.01 3.17 -1.84
C LYS A 157 9.22 3.24 -3.35
N PHE A 158 10.33 3.79 -3.83
CA PHE A 158 10.72 3.72 -5.23
C PHE A 158 10.91 2.27 -5.70
N GLY A 159 11.65 1.47 -4.93
CA GLY A 159 11.95 0.08 -5.28
C GLY A 159 10.69 -0.78 -5.41
N VAL A 160 9.80 -0.77 -4.41
CA VAL A 160 8.57 -1.56 -4.47
C VAL A 160 7.59 -1.06 -5.53
N ASP A 161 7.53 0.24 -5.76
CA ASP A 161 6.74 0.87 -6.83
C ASP A 161 7.24 0.41 -8.21
N PHE A 162 8.56 0.36 -8.40
CA PHE A 162 9.18 -0.09 -9.65
C PHE A 162 8.90 -1.57 -9.93
N ILE A 163 8.98 -2.44 -8.90
CA ILE A 163 8.57 -3.85 -9.01
C ILE A 163 7.10 -3.94 -9.42
N ALA A 164 6.21 -3.20 -8.76
CA ALA A 164 4.78 -3.19 -9.08
C ALA A 164 4.52 -2.77 -10.54
N GLN A 165 5.23 -1.76 -11.05
CA GLN A 165 5.16 -1.37 -12.45
C GLN A 165 5.64 -2.48 -13.41
N GLY A 166 6.67 -3.22 -13.02
CA GLY A 166 7.15 -4.41 -13.75
C GLY A 166 6.07 -5.47 -13.83
N LEU A 167 5.46 -5.83 -12.71
CA LEU A 167 4.37 -6.80 -12.64
C LEU A 167 3.13 -6.35 -13.45
N GLN A 168 2.81 -5.05 -13.47
CA GLN A 168 1.76 -4.51 -14.34
C GLN A 168 2.02 -4.79 -15.82
N LYS A 169 3.29 -4.78 -16.27
CA LYS A 169 3.67 -5.10 -17.65
C LYS A 169 3.54 -6.60 -17.93
N VAL A 170 3.97 -7.44 -16.99
CA VAL A 170 3.85 -8.91 -17.07
C VAL A 170 2.40 -9.36 -17.10
N ASN A 171 1.49 -8.58 -16.51
CA ASN A 171 0.06 -8.87 -16.43
C ASN A 171 -0.75 -8.36 -17.65
N VAL A 172 -0.13 -7.78 -18.66
CA VAL A 172 -0.83 -7.37 -19.87
C VAL A 172 -1.51 -8.59 -20.51
N GLY A 173 -2.80 -8.47 -20.81
CA GLY A 173 -3.62 -9.57 -21.33
C GLY A 173 -4.17 -10.53 -20.26
N LYS A 174 -3.77 -10.38 -18.99
CA LYS A 174 -4.32 -11.15 -17.86
C LYS A 174 -5.41 -10.33 -17.14
N ASN A 175 -6.35 -11.02 -16.52
CA ASN A 175 -7.38 -10.37 -15.70
C ASN A 175 -6.89 -10.12 -14.24
N VAL A 176 -5.61 -9.74 -14.09
CA VAL A 176 -4.97 -9.37 -12.83
C VAL A 176 -4.48 -7.94 -12.93
N PHE A 177 -4.96 -7.08 -12.02
CA PHE A 177 -4.69 -5.64 -12.06
C PHE A 177 -3.97 -5.18 -10.81
N ILE A 178 -2.93 -4.38 -10.97
CA ILE A 178 -2.22 -3.75 -9.85
C ILE A 178 -2.47 -2.25 -9.93
N THR A 179 -2.96 -1.66 -8.84
CA THR A 179 -3.09 -0.22 -8.66
C THR A 179 -2.03 0.25 -7.69
N ILE A 180 -1.18 1.18 -8.12
CA ILE A 180 -0.17 1.82 -7.27
C ILE A 180 -0.73 3.17 -6.81
N LEU A 181 -1.00 3.29 -5.50
CA LEU A 181 -1.40 4.54 -4.89
C LEU A 181 -0.16 5.28 -4.39
N ARG A 182 0.04 6.51 -4.86
CA ARG A 182 1.12 7.42 -4.46
C ARG A 182 0.54 8.59 -3.65
N PRO A 183 0.31 8.41 -2.35
CA PRO A 183 -0.13 9.51 -1.51
C PRO A 183 1.01 10.50 -1.26
N GLY A 184 0.63 11.76 -0.99
CA GLY A 184 1.48 12.75 -0.35
C GLY A 184 1.49 12.58 1.17
N PHE A 185 1.61 13.69 1.89
CA PHE A 185 1.43 13.70 3.34
C PHE A 185 -0.04 13.46 3.68
N VAL A 186 -0.32 12.44 4.48
CA VAL A 186 -1.67 12.08 4.93
C VAL A 186 -1.71 12.09 6.44
N HIS A 187 -2.70 12.73 7.03
CA HIS A 187 -2.91 12.72 8.48
C HIS A 187 -3.32 11.32 8.96
N THR A 188 -2.38 10.63 9.60
CA THR A 188 -2.49 9.26 10.12
C THR A 188 -1.66 9.13 11.40
N LYS A 189 -1.78 8.02 12.11
CA LYS A 189 -0.90 7.71 13.26
C LYS A 189 0.59 7.78 12.90
N MET A 190 0.96 7.40 11.67
CA MET A 190 2.34 7.42 11.19
C MET A 190 2.92 8.83 11.09
N THR A 191 2.09 9.86 10.89
CA THR A 191 2.50 11.25 10.64
C THR A 191 2.11 12.20 11.77
N THR A 192 1.57 11.70 12.89
CA THR A 192 1.02 12.52 14.00
C THR A 192 2.03 13.52 14.55
N ASN A 193 3.31 13.14 14.66
CA ASN A 193 4.37 13.95 15.23
C ASN A 193 5.18 14.73 14.16
N MET A 194 4.72 14.75 12.91
CA MET A 194 5.41 15.43 11.83
C MET A 194 4.70 16.73 11.46
N PRO A 195 5.44 17.82 11.17
CA PRO A 195 4.83 19.03 10.63
C PRO A 195 4.16 18.71 9.29
N PRO A 196 2.94 19.25 9.02
CA PRO A 196 2.24 19.00 7.78
C PRO A 196 3.03 19.53 6.57
N ALA A 197 3.16 18.69 5.56
CA ALA A 197 3.80 19.05 4.30
C ALA A 197 2.80 19.77 3.37
N PRO A 198 3.28 20.51 2.35
CA PRO A 198 2.41 21.07 1.32
C PRO A 198 1.49 20.00 0.70
N PHE A 199 0.23 20.35 0.50
CA PHE A 199 -0.82 19.44 0.03
C PHE A 199 -1.13 18.26 0.99
N ALA A 200 -0.88 18.44 2.30
CA ALA A 200 -1.36 17.51 3.31
C ALA A 200 -2.87 17.27 3.15
N THR A 201 -3.32 16.05 3.37
CA THR A 201 -4.71 15.67 3.14
C THR A 201 -5.20 14.64 4.15
N GLU A 202 -6.51 14.56 4.29
CA GLU A 202 -7.15 13.59 5.17
C GLU A 202 -7.20 12.19 4.57
N ARG A 203 -7.09 11.15 5.40
CA ARG A 203 -7.15 9.74 5.00
C ARG A 203 -8.41 9.41 4.19
N ASN A 204 -9.56 10.00 4.54
CA ASN A 204 -10.82 9.75 3.85
C ASN A 204 -10.83 10.29 2.40
N VAL A 205 -10.13 11.40 2.14
CA VAL A 205 -9.96 11.94 0.78
C VAL A 205 -9.13 10.98 -0.08
N VAL A 206 -8.02 10.48 0.49
CA VAL A 206 -7.16 9.49 -0.18
C VAL A 206 -7.92 8.20 -0.42
N ALA A 207 -8.70 7.74 0.56
CA ALA A 207 -9.52 6.53 0.47
C ALA A 207 -10.53 6.59 -0.68
N LYS A 208 -11.27 7.71 -0.82
CA LYS A 208 -12.21 7.92 -1.95
C LYS A 208 -11.49 7.90 -3.30
N ILE A 209 -10.28 8.47 -3.39
CA ILE A 209 -9.48 8.45 -4.63
C ILE A 209 -9.03 7.02 -4.95
N ALA A 210 -8.57 6.26 -3.95
CA ALA A 210 -8.11 4.89 -4.11
C ALA A 210 -9.25 3.95 -4.52
N SER A 211 -10.41 4.02 -3.87
CA SER A 211 -11.60 3.23 -4.21
C SER A 211 -12.02 3.45 -5.67
N ARG A 212 -12.16 4.71 -6.09
CA ARG A 212 -12.47 5.05 -7.49
C ARG A 212 -11.41 4.56 -8.49
N ALA A 213 -10.14 4.51 -8.07
CA ALA A 213 -9.07 4.03 -8.91
C ALA A 213 -9.11 2.52 -9.09
N LEU A 214 -9.39 1.77 -8.04
CA LEU A 214 -9.58 0.32 -8.07
C LEU A 214 -10.73 -0.07 -8.98
N LEU A 215 -11.91 0.54 -8.80
CA LEU A 215 -13.08 0.28 -9.66
C LEU A 215 -12.81 0.58 -11.14
N LYS A 216 -11.96 1.56 -11.44
CA LYS A 216 -11.55 1.91 -12.82
C LYS A 216 -10.26 1.20 -13.26
N LYS A 217 -9.74 0.25 -12.50
CA LYS A 217 -8.51 -0.52 -12.76
C LYS A 217 -7.33 0.38 -13.17
N LYS A 218 -7.18 1.56 -12.51
CA LYS A 218 -6.11 2.51 -12.81
C LYS A 218 -4.76 1.99 -12.32
N ARG A 219 -3.74 2.08 -13.17
CA ARG A 219 -2.40 1.57 -12.88
C ARG A 219 -1.67 2.38 -11.82
N ILE A 220 -1.67 3.71 -11.93
CA ILE A 220 -0.98 4.63 -11.00
C ILE A 220 -1.92 5.79 -10.66
N VAL A 221 -2.01 6.11 -9.37
CA VAL A 221 -2.87 7.16 -8.83
C VAL A 221 -2.14 7.98 -7.79
N TYR A 222 -2.24 9.30 -7.91
CA TYR A 222 -1.74 10.25 -6.92
C TYR A 222 -2.88 10.76 -6.03
N ALA A 223 -2.62 10.93 -4.76
CA ALA A 223 -3.58 11.45 -3.79
C ALA A 223 -2.95 12.48 -2.84
N PRO A 224 -3.38 13.75 -2.92
CA PRO A 224 -4.35 14.31 -3.86
C PRO A 224 -3.83 14.35 -5.31
N ARG A 225 -4.76 14.44 -6.28
CA ARG A 225 -4.43 14.33 -7.72
C ARG A 225 -3.45 15.39 -8.23
N ILE A 226 -3.43 16.56 -7.61
CA ILE A 226 -2.52 17.66 -7.95
C ILE A 226 -1.05 17.23 -7.84
N LEU A 227 -0.74 16.29 -6.94
CA LEU A 227 0.62 15.79 -6.75
C LEU A 227 1.21 15.13 -8.00
N LYS A 228 0.38 14.68 -8.95
CA LYS A 228 0.86 14.19 -10.24
C LYS A 228 1.67 15.26 -10.98
N PHE A 229 1.14 16.48 -11.02
CA PHE A 229 1.79 17.61 -11.69
C PHE A 229 2.95 18.14 -10.87
N VAL A 230 2.77 18.31 -9.56
CA VAL A 230 3.82 18.75 -8.64
C VAL A 230 5.04 17.83 -8.72
N MET A 231 4.82 16.51 -8.67
CA MET A 231 5.92 15.53 -8.76
C MET A 231 6.56 15.49 -10.13
N LEU A 232 5.82 15.73 -11.21
CA LEU A 232 6.40 15.87 -12.55
C LEU A 232 7.36 17.08 -12.61
N VAL A 233 6.92 18.23 -12.13
CA VAL A 233 7.77 19.44 -12.07
C VAL A 233 8.99 19.17 -11.18
N LEU A 234 8.80 18.67 -9.96
CA LEU A 234 9.90 18.39 -9.05
C LEU A 234 10.91 17.40 -9.64
N ARG A 235 10.46 16.39 -10.40
CA ARG A 235 11.34 15.40 -11.05
C ARG A 235 12.21 16.04 -12.13
N LEU A 236 11.71 17.05 -12.85
CA LEU A 236 12.41 17.73 -13.95
C LEU A 236 13.28 18.90 -13.48
N LEU A 237 13.11 19.37 -12.25
CA LEU A 237 13.90 20.49 -11.72
C LEU A 237 15.40 20.12 -11.69
N PRO A 238 16.29 21.00 -12.21
CA PRO A 238 17.73 20.87 -12.03
C PRO A 238 18.10 20.79 -10.53
N GLU A 239 19.12 20.01 -10.19
CA GLU A 239 19.55 19.82 -8.80
C GLU A 239 19.86 21.13 -8.07
N ARG A 240 20.45 22.10 -8.78
CA ARG A 240 20.77 23.43 -8.22
C ARG A 240 19.52 24.14 -7.69
N ILE A 241 18.38 24.02 -8.38
CA ILE A 241 17.10 24.64 -7.99
C ILE A 241 16.43 23.80 -6.91
N PHE A 242 16.47 22.47 -7.05
CA PHE A 242 15.82 21.54 -6.10
C PHE A 242 16.37 21.68 -4.68
N ARG A 243 17.67 21.95 -4.51
CA ARG A 243 18.29 22.18 -3.18
C ARG A 243 17.65 23.31 -2.36
N PHE A 244 17.03 24.31 -3.02
CA PHE A 244 16.30 25.37 -2.30
C PHE A 244 14.91 24.92 -1.82
N VAL A 245 14.35 23.88 -2.43
CA VAL A 245 13.04 23.30 -2.08
C VAL A 245 13.19 22.19 -1.06
N ASP A 246 14.34 21.52 -1.03
CA ASP A 246 14.66 20.36 -0.18
C ASP A 246 15.40 20.79 1.11
N LYS A 247 14.82 21.74 1.84
CA LYS A 247 15.35 22.22 3.13
C LYS A 247 14.81 21.45 4.30
#